data_33897928a632104b64d9763fb45c34b9
#
_entry.id   33897928a632104b64d9763fb45c34b9
#
_cell.length_a   1.000
_cell.length_b   1.000
_cell.length_c   1.000
_cell.angle_alpha   90.00
_cell.angle_beta   90.00
_cell.angle_gamma   90.00
#
_symmetry.space_group_name_H-M   'P 1'
#
loop_
_entity.id
_entity.type
_entity.pdbx_description
1 polymer ?
#
loop_
_entity_poly.entity_id
_entity_poly.type
_entity_poly.pdbx_seq_one_letter_code
_entity_poly.pdbx_strand_id
1 'polypeptide(L)'
;MEELFEQQKTVSVSMTDRSGQISYADVFRLFMDIAGDHAERIGVGIADMKKKGLFWLTVRTKIRNYYRPRLFEAITVRTWPMAPERVRGIRCYELYGENGLAASGKTEWAVMNIETGRVASLAGVYPEGLRFPETLSLEAAFSRISPENAEPYAEYRVRSSDIDVGGHMNNVAYIDALMGSFSSDELERLRPSDIEAVFRAPCFEGDALTFSRLKTGSGFDAVLKRGETPVFLARLTGSEA
;
A
#
# COMPACT_ATOMS: atom_id res chain seq x y z
N MET A 1 1.10 25.99 2.29
CA MET A 1 1.03 24.69 1.57
C MET A 1 -0.07 23.87 2.21
N GLU A 2 -0.86 23.19 1.41
CA GLU A 2 -1.96 22.38 1.91
C GLU A 2 -1.43 21.19 2.73
N GLU A 3 -1.86 21.11 3.97
CA GLU A 3 -1.50 20.07 4.91
C GLU A 3 -2.21 18.75 4.58
N LEU A 4 -3.43 18.85 4.07
CA LEU A 4 -4.30 17.77 3.62
C LEU A 4 -4.59 17.96 2.14
N PHE A 5 -4.48 16.90 1.38
CA PHE A 5 -4.78 16.88 -0.04
C PHE A 5 -5.93 15.92 -0.34
N GLU A 6 -6.87 16.35 -1.16
CA GLU A 6 -8.00 15.52 -1.56
C GLU A 6 -8.26 15.57 -3.07
N GLN A 7 -8.81 14.49 -3.57
CA GLN A 7 -9.28 14.35 -4.95
C GLN A 7 -10.64 13.67 -4.99
N GLN A 8 -11.50 14.17 -5.86
CA GLN A 8 -12.74 13.48 -6.20
C GLN A 8 -12.54 12.61 -7.42
N LYS A 9 -13.10 11.42 -7.38
CA LYS A 9 -13.06 10.42 -8.45
C LYS A 9 -14.41 9.70 -8.53
N THR A 10 -14.58 8.89 -9.55
CA THR A 10 -15.72 7.99 -9.68
C THR A 10 -15.19 6.57 -9.79
N VAL A 11 -15.79 5.62 -9.10
CA VAL A 11 -15.43 4.19 -9.24
C VAL A 11 -15.71 3.73 -10.67
N SER A 12 -14.66 3.44 -11.42
CA SER A 12 -14.75 2.99 -12.82
C SER A 12 -14.89 1.47 -12.92
N VAL A 13 -15.30 0.98 -14.09
CA VAL A 13 -15.42 -0.46 -14.37
C VAL A 13 -14.12 -1.22 -14.08
N SER A 14 -12.97 -0.64 -14.45
CA SER A 14 -11.64 -1.26 -14.26
C SER A 14 -11.20 -1.33 -12.80
N MET A 15 -11.84 -0.59 -11.92
CA MET A 15 -11.56 -0.58 -10.48
C MET A 15 -12.42 -1.57 -9.69
N THR A 16 -13.35 -2.28 -10.33
CA THR A 16 -14.30 -3.14 -9.63
C THR A 16 -13.99 -4.61 -9.79
N ASP A 17 -14.30 -5.38 -8.75
CA ASP A 17 -14.32 -6.84 -8.81
C ASP A 17 -15.68 -7.37 -9.33
N ARG A 18 -15.85 -8.69 -9.32
CA ARG A 18 -17.07 -9.36 -9.78
C ARG A 18 -18.35 -8.99 -9.00
N SER A 19 -18.21 -8.45 -7.80
CA SER A 19 -19.34 -7.96 -6.99
C SER A 19 -19.82 -6.56 -7.39
N GLY A 20 -19.13 -5.92 -8.35
CA GLY A 20 -19.39 -4.54 -8.75
C GLY A 20 -18.97 -3.51 -7.69
N GLN A 21 -18.12 -3.89 -6.77
CA GLN A 21 -17.54 -3.01 -5.75
C GLN A 21 -16.06 -2.76 -6.05
N ILE A 22 -15.52 -1.61 -5.59
CA ILE A 22 -14.11 -1.31 -5.73
C ILE A 22 -13.26 -2.47 -5.18
N SER A 23 -12.24 -2.90 -5.92
CA SER A 23 -11.36 -3.99 -5.50
C SER A 23 -10.48 -3.55 -4.32
N TYR A 24 -10.02 -4.49 -3.52
CA TYR A 24 -9.10 -4.21 -2.42
C TYR A 24 -7.76 -3.64 -2.93
N ALA A 25 -7.31 -4.11 -4.09
CA ALA A 25 -6.10 -3.61 -4.72
C ALA A 25 -6.27 -2.18 -5.23
N ASP A 26 -7.45 -1.82 -5.74
CA ASP A 26 -7.70 -0.45 -6.21
C ASP A 26 -7.87 0.56 -5.08
N VAL A 27 -8.33 0.16 -3.89
CA VAL A 27 -8.24 1.01 -2.70
C VAL A 27 -6.78 1.34 -2.38
N PHE A 28 -5.89 0.34 -2.42
CA PHE A 28 -4.44 0.57 -2.23
C PHE A 28 -3.86 1.46 -3.33
N ARG A 29 -4.22 1.21 -4.60
CA ARG A 29 -3.80 2.01 -5.76
C ARG A 29 -4.18 3.47 -5.59
N LEU A 30 -5.44 3.78 -5.24
CA LEU A 30 -5.89 5.14 -4.98
C LEU A 30 -5.06 5.84 -3.90
N PHE A 31 -4.70 5.12 -2.84
CA PHE A 31 -3.87 5.68 -1.77
C PHE A 31 -2.44 5.97 -2.23
N MET A 32 -1.86 5.11 -3.05
CA MET A 32 -0.51 5.34 -3.61
C MET A 32 -0.50 6.49 -4.62
N ASP A 33 -1.50 6.55 -5.50
CA ASP A 33 -1.62 7.59 -6.53
C ASP A 33 -1.77 8.97 -5.88
N ILE A 34 -2.71 9.14 -4.92
CA ILE A 34 -2.90 10.44 -4.26
C ILE A 34 -1.67 10.82 -3.41
N ALA A 35 -0.93 9.84 -2.88
CA ALA A 35 0.34 10.11 -2.18
C ALA A 35 1.38 10.70 -3.12
N GLY A 36 1.51 10.14 -4.33
CA GLY A 36 2.39 10.64 -5.38
C GLY A 36 2.01 12.05 -5.80
N ASP A 37 0.74 12.29 -6.12
CA ASP A 37 0.23 13.59 -6.53
C ASP A 37 0.47 14.67 -5.47
N HIS A 38 0.24 14.34 -4.20
CA HIS A 38 0.51 15.26 -3.09
C HIS A 38 2.01 15.50 -2.92
N ALA A 39 2.84 14.46 -3.02
CA ALA A 39 4.29 14.58 -2.89
C ALA A 39 4.88 15.52 -3.96
N GLU A 40 4.42 15.43 -5.22
CA GLU A 40 4.80 16.35 -6.29
C GLU A 40 4.41 17.81 -5.95
N ARG A 41 3.18 18.04 -5.46
CA ARG A 41 2.70 19.38 -5.11
C ARG A 41 3.48 20.04 -3.98
N ILE A 42 3.97 19.27 -3.01
CA ILE A 42 4.73 19.79 -1.87
C ILE A 42 6.25 19.74 -2.07
N GLY A 43 6.74 19.43 -3.28
CA GLY A 43 8.16 19.46 -3.63
C GLY A 43 9.01 18.32 -3.04
N VAL A 44 8.38 17.18 -2.79
CA VAL A 44 9.04 15.92 -2.36
C VAL A 44 8.69 14.74 -3.27
N GLY A 45 8.27 15.03 -4.49
CA GLY A 45 7.98 14.04 -5.52
C GLY A 45 9.23 13.38 -6.07
N ILE A 46 9.04 12.48 -7.04
CA ILE A 46 10.12 11.64 -7.58
C ILE A 46 11.28 12.49 -8.11
N ALA A 47 10.98 13.54 -8.91
CA ALA A 47 12.00 14.38 -9.51
C ALA A 47 12.79 15.18 -8.47
N ASP A 48 12.12 15.71 -7.43
CA ASP A 48 12.76 16.50 -6.39
C ASP A 48 13.59 15.63 -5.45
N MET A 49 13.11 14.44 -5.11
CA MET A 49 13.87 13.47 -4.33
C MET A 49 15.14 13.03 -5.09
N LYS A 50 15.04 12.77 -6.39
CA LYS A 50 16.19 12.42 -7.24
C LYS A 50 17.23 13.52 -7.27
N LYS A 51 16.85 14.81 -7.36
CA LYS A 51 17.78 15.95 -7.26
C LYS A 51 18.52 15.98 -5.93
N LYS A 52 17.90 15.50 -4.84
CA LYS A 52 18.52 15.37 -3.51
C LYS A 52 19.36 14.09 -3.36
N GLY A 53 19.49 13.26 -4.40
CA GLY A 53 20.14 11.95 -4.33
C GLY A 53 19.38 10.94 -3.48
N LEU A 54 18.07 11.13 -3.33
CA LEU A 54 17.20 10.34 -2.45
C LEU A 54 16.07 9.69 -3.26
N PHE A 55 15.50 8.65 -2.66
CA PHE A 55 14.38 7.92 -3.23
C PHE A 55 13.48 7.39 -2.10
N TRP A 56 12.15 7.45 -2.31
CA TRP A 56 11.18 6.96 -1.34
C TRP A 56 11.07 5.43 -1.36
N LEU A 57 11.06 4.83 -0.17
CA LEU A 57 10.79 3.42 0.07
C LEU A 57 9.48 3.26 0.83
N THR A 58 8.57 2.47 0.33
CA THR A 58 7.44 1.96 1.11
C THR A 58 7.96 0.83 2.00
N VAL A 59 7.80 0.97 3.31
CA VAL A 59 8.23 -0.03 4.28
C VAL A 59 7.07 -0.98 4.59
N ARG A 60 5.93 -0.42 4.95
CA ARG A 60 4.72 -1.18 5.26
C ARG A 60 3.48 -0.31 5.14
N THR A 61 2.35 -0.93 4.87
CA THR A 61 1.05 -0.29 4.76
C THR A 61 0.01 -1.08 5.53
N LYS A 62 -0.93 -0.38 6.16
CA LYS A 62 -2.11 -0.97 6.77
C LYS A 62 -3.34 -0.22 6.30
N ILE A 63 -4.35 -0.98 5.85
CA ILE A 63 -5.63 -0.46 5.37
C ILE A 63 -6.74 -1.17 6.11
N ARG A 64 -7.74 -0.41 6.55
CA ARG A 64 -9.01 -0.89 7.06
C ARG A 64 -10.11 -0.51 6.11
N ASN A 65 -10.88 -1.50 5.67
CA ASN A 65 -12.06 -1.34 4.83
C ASN A 65 -13.30 -1.44 5.73
N TYR A 66 -14.12 -0.40 5.74
CA TYR A 66 -15.41 -0.36 6.47
C TYR A 66 -16.54 -0.81 5.55
N TYR A 67 -16.51 -0.39 4.30
CA TYR A 67 -17.31 -0.90 3.19
C TYR A 67 -16.57 -0.62 1.87
N ARG A 68 -17.04 -1.18 0.77
CA ARG A 68 -16.45 -0.94 -0.55
C ARG A 68 -17.45 -0.19 -1.44
N PRO A 69 -17.14 1.06 -1.87
CA PRO A 69 -17.93 1.80 -2.83
C PRO A 69 -18.24 1.01 -4.10
N ARG A 70 -19.41 1.26 -4.69
CA ARG A 70 -19.90 0.55 -5.87
C ARG A 70 -19.48 1.21 -7.17
N LEU A 71 -19.60 0.46 -8.25
CA LEU A 71 -19.42 0.95 -9.60
C LEU A 71 -20.24 2.24 -9.82
N PHE A 72 -19.60 3.26 -10.38
CA PHE A 72 -20.10 4.62 -10.64
C PHE A 72 -20.37 5.49 -9.40
N GLU A 73 -20.11 5.00 -8.21
CA GLU A 73 -20.19 5.80 -7.00
C GLU A 73 -19.14 6.90 -7.01
N ALA A 74 -19.54 8.12 -6.62
CA ALA A 74 -18.62 9.22 -6.40
C ALA A 74 -17.83 9.00 -5.10
N ILE A 75 -16.52 9.15 -5.17
CA ILE A 75 -15.62 8.95 -4.04
C ILE A 75 -14.70 10.16 -3.85
N THR A 76 -14.32 10.40 -2.60
CA THR A 76 -13.28 11.38 -2.24
C THR A 76 -12.12 10.65 -1.57
N VAL A 77 -10.92 10.81 -2.12
CA VAL A 77 -9.69 10.25 -1.54
C VAL A 77 -8.90 11.37 -0.89
N ARG A 78 -8.42 11.17 0.33
CA ARG A 78 -7.64 12.13 1.11
C ARG A 78 -6.31 11.56 1.53
N THR A 79 -5.29 12.42 1.62
CA THR A 79 -3.96 12.05 2.15
C THR A 79 -3.28 13.23 2.84
N TRP A 80 -2.49 12.91 3.85
CA TRP A 80 -1.60 13.86 4.52
C TRP A 80 -0.40 13.14 5.12
N PRO A 81 0.80 13.77 5.14
CA PRO A 81 1.93 13.26 5.89
C PRO A 81 1.80 13.63 7.37
N MET A 82 2.25 12.77 8.25
CA MET A 82 2.51 13.09 9.66
C MET A 82 3.90 13.72 9.80
N ALA A 83 4.15 14.41 10.91
CA ALA A 83 5.49 14.88 11.24
C ALA A 83 6.49 13.71 11.16
N PRO A 84 7.58 13.81 10.37
CA PRO A 84 8.50 12.70 10.20
C PRO A 84 9.34 12.50 11.46
N GLU A 85 9.63 11.25 11.76
CA GLU A 85 10.70 10.86 12.66
C GLU A 85 12.07 10.95 11.94
N ARG A 86 13.14 10.58 12.64
CA ARG A 86 14.50 10.67 12.08
C ARG A 86 14.68 9.97 10.73
N VAL A 87 14.14 8.75 10.57
CA VAL A 87 14.34 7.90 9.38
C VAL A 87 13.03 7.32 8.84
N ARG A 88 11.90 7.64 9.45
CA ARG A 88 10.59 7.11 9.10
C ARG A 88 9.55 8.22 9.06
N GLY A 89 8.65 8.16 8.11
CA GLY A 89 7.50 9.05 8.00
C GLY A 89 6.22 8.26 7.80
N ILE A 90 5.16 8.65 8.50
CA ILE A 90 3.83 8.10 8.27
C ILE A 90 3.08 9.01 7.32
N ARG A 91 2.39 8.42 6.37
CA ARG A 91 1.38 9.08 5.54
C ARG A 91 0.04 8.41 5.76
N CYS A 92 -0.96 9.22 5.96
CA CYS A 92 -2.33 8.83 6.24
C CYS A 92 -3.20 8.92 4.99
N TYR A 93 -4.27 8.11 4.95
CA TYR A 93 -5.22 8.04 3.84
C TYR A 93 -6.64 7.82 4.34
N GLU A 94 -7.59 8.41 3.65
CA GLU A 94 -9.02 8.14 3.82
C GLU A 94 -9.68 8.06 2.45
N LEU A 95 -10.64 7.16 2.34
CA LEU A 95 -11.54 7.02 1.19
C LEU A 95 -12.96 7.22 1.70
N TYR A 96 -13.66 8.17 1.13
CA TYR A 96 -15.08 8.42 1.40
C TYR A 96 -15.89 8.07 0.17
N GLY A 97 -17.06 7.50 0.39
CA GLY A 97 -18.11 7.31 -0.60
C GLY A 97 -19.45 7.81 -0.06
N GLU A 98 -20.54 7.37 -0.69
CA GLU A 98 -21.89 7.84 -0.34
C GLU A 98 -22.32 7.52 1.10
N ASN A 99 -21.79 6.44 1.68
CA ASN A 99 -22.08 6.02 3.06
C ASN A 99 -21.04 6.53 4.09
N GLY A 100 -20.28 7.56 3.76
CA GLY A 100 -19.24 8.12 4.62
C GLY A 100 -17.87 7.46 4.44
N LEU A 101 -17.12 7.25 5.53
CA LEU A 101 -15.78 6.67 5.48
C LEU A 101 -15.81 5.21 5.02
N ALA A 102 -15.28 4.95 3.83
CA ALA A 102 -15.24 3.64 3.20
C ALA A 102 -13.96 2.84 3.56
N ALA A 103 -12.82 3.54 3.60
CA ALA A 103 -11.57 2.96 4.04
C ALA A 103 -10.67 4.01 4.68
N SER A 104 -9.83 3.57 5.62
CA SER A 104 -8.73 4.36 6.16
C SER A 104 -7.43 3.57 6.05
N GLY A 105 -6.30 4.26 5.96
CA GLY A 105 -5.02 3.59 5.85
C GLY A 105 -3.85 4.46 6.26
N LYS A 106 -2.73 3.80 6.53
CA LYS A 106 -1.46 4.47 6.74
C LYS A 106 -0.31 3.68 6.16
N THR A 107 0.67 4.40 5.64
CA THR A 107 1.92 3.82 5.12
C THR A 107 3.10 4.39 5.85
N GLU A 108 4.00 3.53 6.27
CA GLU A 108 5.31 3.90 6.76
C GLU A 108 6.28 3.98 5.58
N TRP A 109 6.92 5.14 5.44
CA TRP A 109 7.89 5.45 4.42
C TRP A 109 9.27 5.66 5.03
N ALA A 110 10.30 5.32 4.28
CA ALA A 110 11.68 5.71 4.54
C ALA A 110 12.27 6.34 3.28
N VAL A 111 13.42 6.98 3.40
CA VAL A 111 14.20 7.43 2.25
C VAL A 111 15.50 6.66 2.17
N MET A 112 15.94 6.38 0.97
CA MET A 112 17.23 5.76 0.67
C MET A 112 18.11 6.72 -0.12
N ASN A 113 19.37 6.79 0.24
CA ASN A 113 20.36 7.47 -0.59
C ASN A 113 20.68 6.60 -1.81
N ILE A 114 20.56 7.18 -3.01
CA ILE A 114 20.68 6.44 -4.29
C ILE A 114 22.10 5.89 -4.50
N GLU A 115 23.13 6.66 -4.10
CA GLU A 115 24.53 6.27 -4.32
C GLU A 115 24.99 5.17 -3.36
N THR A 116 24.59 5.28 -2.09
CA THR A 116 25.06 4.35 -1.05
C THR A 116 24.14 3.16 -0.81
N GLY A 117 22.90 3.20 -1.31
CA GLY A 117 21.88 2.19 -1.04
C GLY A 117 21.46 2.09 0.43
N ARG A 118 21.73 3.11 1.25
CA ARG A 118 21.44 3.10 2.69
C ARG A 118 20.28 4.01 3.02
N VAL A 119 19.55 3.65 4.09
CA VAL A 119 18.49 4.49 4.65
C VAL A 119 19.11 5.84 5.09
N ALA A 120 18.47 6.93 4.66
CA ALA A 120 18.88 8.29 4.95
C ALA A 120 17.94 8.96 5.97
N SER A 121 18.37 10.10 6.49
CA SER A 121 17.56 10.93 7.39
C SER A 121 16.44 11.63 6.62
N LEU A 122 15.26 11.75 7.25
CA LEU A 122 14.15 12.58 6.76
C LEU A 122 14.30 14.08 7.13
N ALA A 123 15.33 14.44 7.91
CA ALA A 123 15.58 15.83 8.24
C ALA A 123 15.86 16.66 6.97
N GLY A 124 15.10 17.74 6.79
CA GLY A 124 15.21 18.62 5.62
C GLY A 124 14.67 18.04 4.30
N VAL A 125 14.01 16.88 4.33
CA VAL A 125 13.36 16.32 3.14
C VAL A 125 12.12 17.14 2.79
N TYR A 126 11.27 17.39 3.76
CA TYR A 126 10.08 18.24 3.58
C TYR A 126 10.45 19.72 3.55
N PRO A 127 9.71 20.54 2.80
CA PRO A 127 9.96 21.97 2.73
C PRO A 127 9.69 22.65 4.08
N GLU A 128 10.45 23.73 4.34
CA GLU A 128 10.24 24.57 5.51
C GLU A 128 8.83 25.17 5.50
N GLY A 129 8.19 25.23 6.67
CA GLY A 129 6.84 25.78 6.83
C GLY A 129 5.71 24.85 6.40
N LEU A 130 5.98 23.60 6.00
CA LEU A 130 4.92 22.60 5.87
C LEU A 130 4.42 22.25 7.26
N ARG A 131 3.11 22.36 7.48
CA ARG A 131 2.47 21.91 8.71
C ARG A 131 2.05 20.47 8.54
N PHE A 132 2.10 19.73 9.63
CA PHE A 132 1.72 18.33 9.66
C PHE A 132 0.48 18.17 10.55
N PRO A 133 -0.61 17.56 10.04
CA PRO A 133 -1.72 17.17 10.89
C PRO A 133 -1.28 16.21 11.99
N GLU A 134 -1.90 16.31 13.16
CA GLU A 134 -1.58 15.46 14.31
C GLU A 134 -2.43 14.18 14.37
N THR A 135 -3.50 14.13 13.58
CA THR A 135 -4.47 13.03 13.61
C THR A 135 -4.05 11.91 12.66
N LEU A 136 -3.98 10.69 13.18
CA LEU A 136 -3.85 9.47 12.37
C LEU A 136 -5.19 9.08 11.77
N SER A 137 -5.19 8.68 10.50
CA SER A 137 -6.39 8.09 9.84
C SER A 137 -6.74 6.71 10.40
N LEU A 138 -5.75 6.00 10.94
CA LEU A 138 -5.88 4.65 11.48
C LEU A 138 -4.95 4.49 12.69
N GLU A 139 -5.52 4.44 13.90
CA GLU A 139 -4.77 4.30 15.16
C GLU A 139 -4.13 2.91 15.33
N ALA A 140 -4.77 1.86 14.78
CA ALA A 140 -4.31 0.48 14.94
C ALA A 140 -2.81 0.32 14.59
N ALA A 141 -2.03 -0.19 15.52
CA ALA A 141 -0.60 -0.44 15.33
C ALA A 141 -0.33 -1.42 14.19
N PHE A 142 0.85 -1.32 13.59
CA PHE A 142 1.33 -2.34 12.67
C PHE A 142 1.63 -3.64 13.41
N SER A 143 1.23 -4.76 12.83
CA SER A 143 1.43 -6.08 13.40
C SER A 143 2.84 -6.61 13.06
N ARG A 144 3.33 -7.54 13.86
CA ARG A 144 4.43 -8.40 13.44
C ARG A 144 3.82 -9.54 12.60
N ILE A 145 4.20 -9.61 11.33
CA ILE A 145 3.80 -10.69 10.42
C ILE A 145 4.99 -11.65 10.30
N SER A 146 4.81 -12.90 10.73
CA SER A 146 5.85 -13.92 10.72
C SER A 146 5.20 -15.27 10.37
N PRO A 147 4.90 -15.55 9.10
CA PRO A 147 4.19 -16.74 8.67
C PRO A 147 5.14 -17.95 8.68
N GLU A 148 5.60 -18.34 9.86
CA GLU A 148 6.32 -19.60 10.05
C GLU A 148 5.37 -20.76 9.73
N ASN A 149 5.86 -21.74 8.98
CA ASN A 149 5.08 -22.88 8.49
C ASN A 149 3.98 -22.53 7.47
N ALA A 150 4.10 -21.41 6.76
CA ALA A 150 3.23 -21.11 5.62
C ALA A 150 3.48 -22.10 4.48
N GLU A 151 2.41 -22.65 3.90
CA GLU A 151 2.49 -23.61 2.82
C GLU A 151 2.41 -22.93 1.45
N PRO A 152 3.23 -23.34 0.46
CA PRO A 152 3.13 -22.86 -0.92
C PRO A 152 1.74 -23.14 -1.49
N TYR A 153 1.16 -22.16 -2.21
CA TYR A 153 -0.15 -22.34 -2.81
C TYR A 153 -0.34 -21.67 -4.18
N ALA A 154 0.53 -20.73 -4.56
CA ALA A 154 0.47 -20.06 -5.85
C ALA A 154 1.86 -19.62 -6.31
N GLU A 155 2.03 -19.53 -7.62
CA GLU A 155 3.25 -18.99 -8.24
C GLU A 155 2.92 -17.69 -8.96
N TYR A 156 3.89 -16.79 -9.04
CA TYR A 156 3.81 -15.54 -9.74
C TYR A 156 5.11 -15.25 -10.47
N ARG A 157 5.02 -14.85 -11.74
CA ARG A 157 6.17 -14.32 -12.47
C ARG A 157 5.99 -12.82 -12.64
N VAL A 158 6.97 -12.04 -12.20
CA VAL A 158 6.97 -10.58 -12.36
C VAL A 158 6.98 -10.24 -13.86
N ARG A 159 6.03 -9.42 -14.29
CA ARG A 159 5.79 -9.03 -15.68
C ARG A 159 6.33 -7.62 -15.92
N SER A 160 6.54 -7.26 -17.18
CA SER A 160 6.91 -5.88 -17.57
C SER A 160 5.87 -4.84 -17.10
N SER A 161 4.57 -5.21 -17.10
CA SER A 161 3.47 -4.36 -16.60
C SER A 161 3.53 -4.08 -15.09
N ASP A 162 4.29 -4.86 -14.35
CA ASP A 162 4.41 -4.72 -12.89
C ASP A 162 5.54 -3.77 -12.49
N ILE A 163 6.39 -3.38 -13.46
CA ILE A 163 7.59 -2.58 -13.21
C ILE A 163 7.26 -1.08 -13.27
N ASP A 164 7.68 -0.35 -12.25
CA ASP A 164 7.53 1.11 -12.17
C ASP A 164 8.75 1.87 -12.73
N VAL A 165 8.69 3.20 -12.62
CA VAL A 165 9.77 4.11 -13.05
C VAL A 165 11.09 3.93 -12.29
N GLY A 166 11.07 3.22 -11.16
CA GLY A 166 12.25 2.84 -10.38
C GLY A 166 12.93 1.57 -10.89
N GLY A 167 12.32 0.90 -11.88
CA GLY A 167 12.84 -0.36 -12.43
C GLY A 167 12.57 -1.58 -11.55
N HIS A 168 11.66 -1.48 -10.59
CA HIS A 168 11.28 -2.56 -9.66
C HIS A 168 9.79 -2.83 -9.74
N MET A 169 9.38 -3.99 -9.24
CA MET A 169 7.96 -4.31 -9.08
C MET A 169 7.27 -3.26 -8.21
N ASN A 170 6.25 -2.61 -8.78
CA ASN A 170 5.47 -1.57 -8.13
C ASN A 170 4.77 -2.10 -6.89
N ASN A 171 4.67 -1.28 -5.84
CA ASN A 171 4.00 -1.68 -4.60
C ASN A 171 2.55 -2.14 -4.82
N VAL A 172 1.84 -1.53 -5.77
CA VAL A 172 0.49 -1.94 -6.15
C VAL A 172 0.49 -3.33 -6.78
N ALA A 173 1.49 -3.66 -7.60
CA ALA A 173 1.59 -4.97 -8.23
C ALA A 173 1.76 -6.12 -7.23
N TYR A 174 2.42 -5.88 -6.08
CA TYR A 174 2.45 -6.86 -4.99
C TYR A 174 1.06 -7.12 -4.41
N ILE A 175 0.24 -6.08 -4.27
CA ILE A 175 -1.13 -6.21 -3.76
C ILE A 175 -2.03 -6.86 -4.81
N ASP A 176 -1.90 -6.50 -6.10
CA ASP A 176 -2.61 -7.15 -7.21
C ASP A 176 -2.28 -8.66 -7.25
N ALA A 177 -1.00 -9.01 -7.16
CA ALA A 177 -0.55 -10.41 -7.14
C ALA A 177 -1.07 -11.14 -5.89
N LEU A 178 -1.06 -10.50 -4.71
CA LEU A 178 -1.62 -11.06 -3.49
C LEU A 178 -3.13 -11.34 -3.64
N MET A 179 -3.91 -10.35 -4.07
CA MET A 179 -5.35 -10.52 -4.27
C MET A 179 -5.65 -11.54 -5.36
N GLY A 180 -4.90 -11.52 -6.46
CA GLY A 180 -5.01 -12.49 -7.56
C GLY A 180 -4.61 -13.92 -7.19
N SER A 181 -3.93 -14.12 -6.07
CA SER A 181 -3.58 -15.45 -5.57
C SER A 181 -4.73 -16.15 -4.84
N PHE A 182 -5.80 -15.42 -4.50
CA PHE A 182 -7.05 -15.96 -3.94
C PHE A 182 -8.08 -16.10 -5.05
N SER A 183 -8.94 -17.12 -4.96
CA SER A 183 -10.13 -17.18 -5.80
C SER A 183 -11.14 -16.11 -5.37
N SER A 184 -12.02 -15.71 -6.30
CA SER A 184 -13.08 -14.75 -5.98
C SER A 184 -13.99 -15.25 -4.85
N ASP A 185 -14.24 -16.56 -4.80
CA ASP A 185 -15.07 -17.18 -3.74
C ASP A 185 -14.37 -17.14 -2.37
N GLU A 186 -13.05 -17.28 -2.33
CA GLU A 186 -12.27 -17.11 -1.09
C GLU A 186 -12.35 -15.66 -0.59
N LEU A 187 -12.17 -14.67 -1.48
CA LEU A 187 -12.27 -13.26 -1.12
C LEU A 187 -13.68 -12.85 -0.67
N GLU A 188 -14.73 -13.40 -1.30
CA GLU A 188 -16.12 -13.17 -0.87
C GLU A 188 -16.43 -13.77 0.50
N ARG A 189 -15.88 -14.92 0.82
CA ARG A 189 -16.03 -15.53 2.16
C ARG A 189 -15.18 -14.79 3.20
N LEU A 190 -13.96 -14.42 2.86
CA LEU A 190 -13.03 -13.74 3.77
C LEU A 190 -13.47 -12.31 4.07
N ARG A 191 -13.98 -11.57 3.08
CA ARG A 191 -14.33 -10.14 3.18
C ARG A 191 -13.26 -9.34 3.95
N PRO A 192 -12.04 -9.21 3.40
CA PRO A 192 -10.95 -8.57 4.13
C PRO A 192 -11.33 -7.18 4.66
N SER A 193 -11.47 -7.07 5.97
CA SER A 193 -11.67 -5.77 6.66
C SER A 193 -10.33 -5.07 6.88
N ASP A 194 -9.28 -5.81 7.20
CA ASP A 194 -7.94 -5.26 7.37
C ASP A 194 -6.95 -5.96 6.44
N ILE A 195 -6.11 -5.16 5.78
CA ILE A 195 -5.01 -5.61 4.93
C ILE A 195 -3.74 -4.91 5.40
N GLU A 196 -2.75 -5.70 5.79
CA GLU A 196 -1.44 -5.18 6.17
C GLU A 196 -0.38 -5.80 5.27
N ALA A 197 0.52 -4.97 4.74
CA ALA A 197 1.57 -5.34 3.81
C ALA A 197 2.93 -4.83 4.29
N VAL A 198 3.98 -5.65 4.15
CA VAL A 198 5.37 -5.31 4.48
C VAL A 198 6.25 -5.61 3.28
N PHE A 199 6.92 -4.58 2.76
CA PHE A 199 7.82 -4.67 1.62
C PHE A 199 9.25 -4.86 2.12
N ARG A 200 9.93 -5.94 1.72
CA ARG A 200 11.23 -6.32 2.26
C ARG A 200 12.38 -6.21 1.27
N ALA A 201 12.14 -6.59 0.02
CA ALA A 201 13.15 -6.55 -1.01
C ALA A 201 12.52 -6.27 -2.38
N PRO A 202 13.21 -5.57 -3.28
CA PRO A 202 12.71 -5.32 -4.63
C PRO A 202 12.67 -6.62 -5.44
N CYS A 203 11.67 -6.73 -6.31
CA CYS A 203 11.59 -7.74 -7.36
C CYS A 203 11.73 -7.08 -8.73
N PHE A 204 12.22 -7.84 -9.69
CA PHE A 204 12.54 -7.39 -11.04
C PHE A 204 11.75 -8.20 -12.08
N GLU A 205 11.62 -7.66 -13.28
CA GLU A 205 10.98 -8.36 -14.38
C GLU A 205 11.61 -9.75 -14.59
N GLY A 206 10.75 -10.75 -14.74
CA GLY A 206 11.15 -12.14 -14.92
C GLY A 206 11.40 -12.93 -13.64
N ASP A 207 11.46 -12.28 -12.46
CA ASP A 207 11.58 -12.99 -11.18
C ASP A 207 10.42 -13.99 -11.03
N ALA A 208 10.76 -15.24 -10.66
CA ALA A 208 9.81 -16.27 -10.27
C ALA A 208 9.59 -16.21 -8.77
N LEU A 209 8.35 -16.00 -8.36
CA LEU A 209 7.96 -15.81 -6.97
C LEU A 209 6.96 -16.89 -6.55
N THR A 210 7.04 -17.33 -5.29
CA THR A 210 6.11 -18.30 -4.71
C THR A 210 5.34 -17.66 -3.56
N PHE A 211 4.01 -17.68 -3.64
CA PHE A 211 3.13 -17.37 -2.52
C PHE A 211 3.01 -18.56 -1.60
N SER A 212 3.26 -18.35 -0.31
CA SER A 212 2.90 -19.28 0.75
C SER A 212 1.96 -18.59 1.71
N ARG A 213 0.99 -19.32 2.26
CA ARG A 213 0.02 -18.78 3.21
C ARG A 213 -0.16 -19.69 4.43
N LEU A 214 -0.48 -19.04 5.53
CA LEU A 214 -0.86 -19.67 6.79
C LEU A 214 -2.24 -19.15 7.18
N LYS A 215 -3.20 -20.06 7.38
CA LYS A 215 -4.53 -19.69 7.91
C LYS A 215 -4.39 -19.24 9.36
N THR A 216 -4.92 -18.07 9.68
CA THR A 216 -5.03 -17.54 11.04
C THR A 216 -6.49 -17.60 11.48
N GLY A 217 -6.81 -17.24 12.72
CA GLY A 217 -8.17 -17.35 13.25
C GLY A 217 -9.23 -16.72 12.33
N SER A 218 -9.06 -15.45 11.96
CA SER A 218 -10.01 -14.70 11.13
C SER A 218 -9.50 -14.38 9.71
N GLY A 219 -8.39 -15.01 9.26
CA GLY A 219 -7.84 -14.66 7.94
C GLY A 219 -6.62 -15.46 7.54
N PHE A 220 -5.65 -14.77 6.93
CA PHE A 220 -4.42 -15.38 6.43
C PHE A 220 -3.22 -14.47 6.65
N ASP A 221 -2.10 -15.07 7.03
CA ASP A 221 -0.77 -14.51 6.83
C ASP A 221 -0.18 -15.09 5.54
N ALA A 222 0.37 -14.22 4.69
CA ALA A 222 0.98 -14.61 3.42
C ALA A 222 2.44 -14.14 3.35
N VAL A 223 3.27 -14.91 2.68
CA VAL A 223 4.65 -14.55 2.32
C VAL A 223 4.86 -14.79 0.84
N LEU A 224 5.45 -13.83 0.17
CA LEU A 224 5.94 -13.97 -1.19
C LEU A 224 7.46 -14.11 -1.13
N LYS A 225 7.99 -15.17 -1.72
CA LYS A 225 9.41 -15.49 -1.73
C LYS A 225 9.98 -15.51 -3.15
N ARG A 226 11.24 -15.06 -3.27
CA ARG A 226 12.09 -15.33 -4.41
C ARG A 226 13.12 -16.38 -3.96
N GLY A 227 12.93 -17.64 -4.39
CA GLY A 227 13.61 -18.78 -3.78
C GLY A 227 13.28 -18.85 -2.27
N GLU A 228 14.30 -18.83 -1.42
CA GLU A 228 14.11 -18.85 0.04
C GLU A 228 13.99 -17.43 0.66
N THR A 229 14.19 -16.37 -0.12
CA THR A 229 14.21 -14.99 0.39
C THR A 229 12.81 -14.40 0.43
N PRO A 230 12.27 -14.04 1.60
CA PRO A 230 11.02 -13.30 1.71
C PRO A 230 11.18 -11.90 1.13
N VAL A 231 10.39 -11.55 0.11
CA VAL A 231 10.38 -10.24 -0.54
C VAL A 231 9.19 -9.39 -0.11
N PHE A 232 8.10 -10.05 0.29
CA PHE A 232 6.87 -9.38 0.71
C PHE A 232 6.12 -10.23 1.73
N LEU A 233 5.50 -9.58 2.72
CA LEU A 233 4.62 -10.23 3.70
C LEU A 233 3.28 -9.51 3.71
N ALA A 234 2.21 -10.24 3.98
CA ALA A 234 0.90 -9.64 4.15
C ALA A 234 0.08 -10.37 5.22
N ARG A 235 -0.84 -9.65 5.83
CA ARG A 235 -1.92 -10.18 6.67
C ARG A 235 -3.24 -9.68 6.14
N LEU A 236 -4.16 -10.59 5.91
CA LEU A 236 -5.55 -10.32 5.58
C LEU A 236 -6.40 -10.80 6.76
N THR A 237 -7.19 -9.90 7.32
CA THR A 237 -8.13 -10.24 8.40
C THR A 237 -9.55 -10.04 7.86
N GLY A 238 -10.38 -11.06 7.96
CA GLY A 238 -11.78 -10.99 7.55
C GLY A 238 -12.63 -10.22 8.56
N SER A 239 -13.75 -9.67 8.11
CA SER A 239 -14.78 -9.20 9.03
C SER A 239 -15.37 -10.42 9.75
N GLU A 240 -15.46 -10.36 11.08
CA GLU A 240 -16.30 -11.31 11.82
C GLU A 240 -17.73 -11.22 11.26
N ALA A 241 -18.29 -12.39 10.89
CA ALA A 241 -19.65 -12.48 10.35
C ALA A 241 -20.69 -12.30 11.46
#